data_fe36d0cd066311877ab03272edd4e79c
#
_entry.id   fe36d0cd066311877ab03272edd4e79c
#
_cell.length_a   1.000
_cell.length_b   1.000
_cell.length_c   1.000
_cell.angle_alpha   90.00
_cell.angle_beta   90.00
_cell.angle_gamma   90.00
#
_symmetry.space_group_name_H-M   'P 1'
#
loop_
_entity.id
_entity.type
_entity.pdbx_description
1 polymer ?
#
loop_
_entity_poly.entity_id
_entity_poly.type
_entity_poly.pdbx_seq_one_letter_code
_entity_poly.pdbx_strand_id
1 'polypeptide(L)'
;MKKLFLFLGCLTLTVACQIITAPPKVESTPIAATLTPPAPATATQTFTPTPTLTLTSQPLFFTEEFNTNLGSWASFQTGGAESPTVNLENDFLRIDFASPNTWYYAIYNVHEYSNILVSAKILGTPTGSLGVICDYSESNGWYEFNLTSDGTYGVLFGQWLAQGIAQYTPIVTDTSEYLQPENLNYEIGLACQENILSLYINGKLFRKLDVARYGLTKGMIGIDASSFEEVPMTATFDWVKVEEP
;
A
#
# COMPACT_ATOMS: atom_id res chain seq x y z
N MET A 1 44.40 -10.58 -31.42
CA MET A 1 45.19 -9.40 -31.12
C MET A 1 44.66 -8.72 -29.85
N LYS A 2 45.46 -8.75 -28.81
CA LYS A 2 45.16 -8.24 -27.43
C LYS A 2 45.13 -6.72 -27.42
N LYS A 3 44.18 -6.10 -26.76
CA LYS A 3 44.38 -4.78 -26.09
C LYS A 3 43.67 -4.77 -24.77
N LEU A 4 44.46 -4.93 -23.74
CA LEU A 4 44.21 -4.76 -22.33
C LEU A 4 44.28 -3.25 -22.03
N PHE A 5 43.23 -2.63 -21.53
CA PHE A 5 43.27 -1.27 -20.95
C PHE A 5 43.03 -1.36 -19.44
N LEU A 6 44.13 -1.14 -18.76
CA LEU A 6 44.21 -0.98 -17.30
C LEU A 6 43.94 0.51 -17.00
N PHE A 7 42.86 0.84 -16.26
CA PHE A 7 42.63 2.16 -15.68
C PHE A 7 42.76 2.08 -14.17
N LEU A 8 43.87 2.61 -13.69
CA LEU A 8 44.17 2.84 -12.28
C LEU A 8 43.63 4.24 -11.92
N GLY A 9 42.58 4.33 -11.16
CA GLY A 9 41.93 5.57 -10.70
C GLY A 9 42.09 5.77 -9.21
N CYS A 10 42.77 6.80 -8.83
CA CYS A 10 43.23 7.27 -7.53
C CYS A 10 42.05 7.54 -6.56
N LEU A 11 42.08 6.91 -5.37
CA LEU A 11 41.15 7.13 -4.27
C LEU A 11 41.65 8.28 -3.41
N THR A 12 41.02 9.46 -3.46
CA THR A 12 41.31 10.57 -2.52
C THR A 12 40.26 10.56 -1.39
N LEU A 13 40.72 10.17 -0.19
CA LEU A 13 39.97 10.36 1.06
C LEU A 13 40.05 11.85 1.45
N THR A 14 38.90 12.53 1.51
CA THR A 14 38.78 13.80 2.21
C THR A 14 38.14 13.58 3.59
N VAL A 15 38.95 13.77 4.62
CA VAL A 15 38.51 13.81 6.02
C VAL A 15 37.99 15.21 6.31
N ALA A 16 36.68 15.36 6.56
CA ALA A 16 36.07 16.60 7.05
C ALA A 16 36.03 16.59 8.59
N CYS A 17 36.84 17.43 9.22
CA CYS A 17 36.75 17.72 10.65
C CYS A 17 35.51 18.57 10.94
N GLN A 18 34.57 18.08 11.74
CA GLN A 18 33.49 18.87 12.31
C GLN A 18 33.94 19.51 13.61
N ILE A 19 33.91 20.82 13.64
CA ILE A 19 34.17 21.64 14.82
C ILE A 19 32.88 21.68 15.66
N ILE A 20 32.94 21.12 16.86
CA ILE A 20 31.86 21.21 17.84
C ILE A 20 32.00 22.54 18.57
N THR A 21 31.09 23.47 18.32
CA THR A 21 30.94 24.71 19.08
C THR A 21 30.05 24.48 20.30
N ALA A 22 30.57 24.77 21.50
CA ALA A 22 29.84 24.66 22.77
C ALA A 22 28.78 25.79 22.89
N PRO A 23 27.65 25.54 23.57
CA PRO A 23 26.62 26.57 23.76
C PRO A 23 27.05 27.62 24.80
N PRO A 24 26.59 28.88 24.67
CA PRO A 24 26.92 29.95 25.58
C PRO A 24 26.29 29.77 26.96
N LYS A 25 27.06 30.11 27.97
CA LYS A 25 26.67 30.10 29.40
C LYS A 25 25.75 31.28 29.66
N VAL A 26 24.51 30.94 30.11
CA VAL A 26 23.53 31.97 30.56
C VAL A 26 23.86 32.42 31.96
N GLU A 27 24.16 33.70 32.11
CA GLU A 27 24.44 34.37 33.36
C GLU A 27 23.10 34.84 33.98
N SER A 28 22.80 34.39 35.21
CA SER A 28 21.58 34.72 35.92
C SER A 28 21.71 36.06 36.65
N THR A 29 20.93 37.04 36.25
CA THR A 29 20.79 38.33 36.92
C THR A 29 19.80 38.19 38.08
N PRO A 30 20.06 38.74 39.28
CA PRO A 30 19.12 38.66 40.39
C PRO A 30 17.96 39.63 40.21
N ILE A 31 16.73 39.10 40.31
CA ILE A 31 15.50 39.88 40.22
C ILE A 31 15.17 40.44 41.62
N ALA A 32 15.03 41.78 41.68
CA ALA A 32 14.59 42.50 42.85
C ALA A 32 13.12 42.16 43.16
N ALA A 33 12.83 41.91 44.47
CA ALA A 33 11.49 41.62 44.93
C ALA A 33 10.60 42.87 44.89
N THR A 34 9.60 42.87 44.04
CA THR A 34 8.56 43.89 43.99
C THR A 34 7.35 43.43 44.82
N LEU A 35 6.91 44.29 45.75
CA LEU A 35 5.74 44.08 46.63
C LEU A 35 4.47 44.02 45.76
N THR A 36 3.75 42.91 45.85
CA THR A 36 2.51 42.63 45.11
C THR A 36 1.31 43.26 45.85
N PRO A 37 0.40 43.99 45.18
CA PRO A 37 -0.89 44.41 45.73
C PRO A 37 -1.85 43.21 45.88
N PRO A 38 -2.87 43.29 46.77
CA PRO A 38 -3.81 42.17 46.98
C PRO A 38 -4.64 41.90 45.72
N ALA A 39 -4.79 40.59 45.42
CA ALA A 39 -5.49 40.09 44.26
C ALA A 39 -7.00 40.38 44.28
N PRO A 40 -7.63 40.79 43.16
CA PRO A 40 -9.08 40.88 43.06
C PRO A 40 -9.71 39.47 43.04
N ALA A 41 -10.95 39.38 43.54
CA ALA A 41 -11.70 38.15 43.69
C ALA A 41 -11.75 37.36 42.36
N THR A 42 -11.29 36.10 42.40
CA THR A 42 -11.30 35.18 41.28
C THR A 42 -12.73 34.80 40.90
N ALA A 43 -13.18 35.17 39.72
CA ALA A 43 -14.41 34.63 39.13
C ALA A 43 -14.22 33.12 38.89
N THR A 44 -15.06 32.31 39.50
CA THR A 44 -15.11 30.86 39.28
C THR A 44 -15.49 30.60 37.83
N GLN A 45 -14.52 30.16 37.01
CA GLN A 45 -14.81 29.73 35.65
C GLN A 45 -15.51 28.37 35.71
N THR A 46 -16.75 28.35 35.23
CA THR A 46 -17.48 27.10 34.98
C THR A 46 -16.85 26.45 33.76
N PHE A 47 -16.13 25.34 33.97
CA PHE A 47 -15.59 24.55 32.85
C PHE A 47 -16.75 23.91 32.11
N THR A 48 -17.01 24.38 30.90
CA THR A 48 -17.84 23.65 29.94
C THR A 48 -17.09 22.38 29.55
N PRO A 49 -17.67 21.17 29.69
CA PRO A 49 -16.98 19.96 29.28
C PRO A 49 -16.66 20.05 27.77
N THR A 50 -15.39 20.01 27.43
CA THR A 50 -14.94 19.90 26.07
C THR A 50 -15.44 18.56 25.53
N PRO A 51 -16.11 18.50 24.35
CA PRO A 51 -16.53 17.25 23.78
C PRO A 51 -15.29 16.36 23.60
N THR A 52 -15.29 15.21 24.26
CA THR A 52 -14.30 14.17 24.08
C THR A 52 -14.51 13.59 22.68
N LEU A 53 -13.56 13.80 21.78
CA LEU A 53 -13.55 13.11 20.47
C LEU A 53 -13.45 11.62 20.77
N THR A 54 -14.54 10.90 20.61
CA THR A 54 -14.52 9.43 20.63
C THR A 54 -13.81 9.00 19.34
N LEU A 55 -12.60 8.47 19.46
CA LEU A 55 -11.93 7.80 18.36
C LEU A 55 -12.77 6.56 18.05
N THR A 56 -13.59 6.61 17.02
CA THR A 56 -14.29 5.44 16.49
C THR A 56 -13.22 4.57 15.86
N SER A 57 -12.94 3.41 16.46
CA SER A 57 -12.05 2.43 15.84
C SER A 57 -12.68 1.97 14.53
N GLN A 58 -11.89 1.92 13.47
CA GLN A 58 -12.33 1.38 12.18
C GLN A 58 -12.73 -0.10 12.36
N PRO A 59 -13.82 -0.55 11.75
CA PRO A 59 -14.25 -1.95 11.85
C PRO A 59 -13.19 -2.87 11.23
N LEU A 60 -13.04 -4.06 11.81
CA LEU A 60 -12.11 -5.07 11.32
C LEU A 60 -12.54 -5.62 9.95
N PHE A 61 -13.84 -5.85 9.78
CA PHE A 61 -14.46 -6.29 8.54
C PHE A 61 -15.35 -5.18 7.99
N PHE A 62 -15.23 -4.88 6.70
CA PHE A 62 -15.88 -3.72 6.09
C PHE A 62 -16.02 -3.89 4.58
N THR A 63 -16.81 -3.01 3.99
CA THR A 63 -16.79 -2.75 2.55
C THR A 63 -16.38 -1.30 2.33
N GLU A 64 -15.35 -1.08 1.51
CA GLU A 64 -14.94 0.22 1.01
C GLU A 64 -15.66 0.48 -0.31
N GLU A 65 -16.50 1.50 -0.35
CA GLU A 65 -17.30 1.89 -1.52
C GLU A 65 -16.68 3.07 -2.27
N PHE A 66 -15.49 3.52 -1.88
CA PHE A 66 -14.75 4.63 -2.49
C PHE A 66 -15.51 5.96 -2.62
N ASN A 67 -16.49 6.19 -1.74
CA ASN A 67 -17.38 7.35 -1.78
C ASN A 67 -16.96 8.52 -0.87
N THR A 68 -15.86 8.39 -0.14
CA THR A 68 -15.40 9.41 0.81
C THR A 68 -13.98 9.87 0.53
N ASN A 69 -12.98 9.14 1.03
CA ASN A 69 -11.56 9.44 0.86
C ASN A 69 -10.71 8.19 1.07
N LEU A 70 -9.46 8.25 0.67
CA LEU A 70 -8.49 7.16 0.83
C LEU A 70 -7.60 7.31 2.07
N GLY A 71 -8.04 8.00 3.11
CA GLY A 71 -7.20 8.30 4.29
C GLY A 71 -6.69 7.08 5.05
N SER A 72 -7.35 5.92 4.92
CA SER A 72 -6.94 4.64 5.49
C SER A 72 -6.13 3.77 4.53
N TRP A 73 -5.80 4.28 3.35
CA TRP A 73 -5.05 3.59 2.32
C TRP A 73 -3.72 4.29 2.08
N ALA A 74 -2.62 3.58 2.29
CA ALA A 74 -1.30 4.04 1.89
C ALA A 74 -0.99 3.52 0.48
N SER A 75 -0.41 4.34 -0.37
CA SER A 75 -0.09 3.92 -1.72
C SER A 75 1.40 3.98 -2.01
N PHE A 76 1.86 3.09 -2.89
CA PHE A 76 3.19 3.13 -3.46
C PHE A 76 3.16 2.66 -4.92
N GLN A 77 4.25 2.91 -5.62
CA GLN A 77 4.46 2.55 -7.01
C GLN A 77 5.79 1.84 -7.18
N THR A 78 5.84 0.90 -8.12
CA THR A 78 7.09 0.35 -8.65
C THR A 78 7.08 0.42 -10.17
N GLY A 79 8.27 0.55 -10.79
CA GLY A 79 8.36 0.73 -12.24
C GLY A 79 7.83 2.07 -12.73
N GLY A 80 7.62 2.17 -14.04
CA GLY A 80 7.10 3.35 -14.71
C GLY A 80 7.96 4.62 -14.57
N ALA A 81 7.77 5.58 -15.47
CA ALA A 81 8.44 6.88 -15.42
C ALA A 81 7.59 7.96 -14.71
N GLU A 82 6.28 7.79 -14.73
CA GLU A 82 5.31 8.73 -14.16
C GLU A 82 4.35 7.98 -13.23
N SER A 83 3.94 8.65 -12.16
CA SER A 83 2.95 8.11 -11.24
C SER A 83 1.55 8.14 -11.87
N PRO A 84 0.74 7.09 -11.65
CA PRO A 84 -0.64 7.10 -12.08
C PRO A 84 -1.43 8.21 -11.41
N THR A 85 -2.45 8.71 -12.10
CA THR A 85 -3.43 9.62 -11.51
C THR A 85 -4.51 8.80 -10.83
N VAL A 86 -4.75 9.08 -9.54
CA VAL A 86 -5.72 8.34 -8.71
C VAL A 86 -6.85 9.28 -8.30
N ASN A 87 -8.07 8.93 -8.63
CA ASN A 87 -9.26 9.72 -8.35
C ASN A 87 -10.38 8.86 -7.75
N LEU A 88 -11.18 9.48 -6.88
CA LEU A 88 -12.50 8.96 -6.51
C LEU A 88 -13.53 9.67 -7.39
N GLU A 89 -14.21 8.91 -8.23
CA GLU A 89 -15.15 9.45 -9.21
C GLU A 89 -16.37 8.53 -9.33
N ASN A 90 -17.58 9.08 -9.10
CA ASN A 90 -18.84 8.34 -9.17
C ASN A 90 -18.89 7.06 -8.32
N ASP A 91 -18.38 7.14 -7.09
CA ASP A 91 -18.25 6.01 -6.15
C ASP A 91 -17.31 4.89 -6.64
N PHE A 92 -16.33 5.23 -7.47
CA PHE A 92 -15.27 4.32 -7.92
C PHE A 92 -13.89 4.86 -7.56
N LEU A 93 -12.97 3.97 -7.29
CA LEU A 93 -11.54 4.26 -7.34
C LEU A 93 -11.06 4.08 -8.78
N ARG A 94 -10.68 5.17 -9.42
CA ARG A 94 -10.13 5.21 -10.76
C ARG A 94 -8.63 5.48 -10.74
N ILE A 95 -7.88 4.69 -11.47
CA ILE A 95 -6.42 4.78 -11.60
C ILE A 95 -6.07 4.86 -13.09
N ASP A 96 -5.55 6.01 -13.52
CA ASP A 96 -5.17 6.28 -14.91
C ASP A 96 -3.65 6.23 -15.07
N PHE A 97 -3.18 5.32 -15.91
CA PHE A 97 -1.76 5.12 -16.21
C PHE A 97 -1.42 5.78 -17.55
N ALA A 98 -0.46 6.72 -17.51
CA ALA A 98 0.13 7.33 -18.71
C ALA A 98 1.48 6.69 -19.06
N SER A 99 2.13 6.00 -18.12
CA SER A 99 3.44 5.37 -18.27
C SER A 99 3.29 3.85 -18.36
N PRO A 100 3.99 3.17 -19.29
CA PRO A 100 3.99 1.71 -19.36
C PRO A 100 4.82 1.11 -18.22
N ASN A 101 4.61 -0.20 -17.98
CA ASN A 101 5.35 -0.99 -16.99
C ASN A 101 5.33 -0.35 -15.60
N THR A 102 4.16 0.10 -15.19
CA THR A 102 3.92 0.76 -13.90
C THR A 102 3.00 -0.10 -13.05
N TRP A 103 3.39 -0.39 -11.82
CA TRP A 103 2.59 -1.10 -10.82
C TRP A 103 2.22 -0.13 -9.71
N TYR A 104 0.94 0.03 -9.46
CA TYR A 104 0.37 0.85 -8.39
C TYR A 104 -0.28 -0.04 -7.35
N TYR A 105 -0.05 0.28 -6.10
CA TYR A 105 -0.53 -0.45 -4.93
C TYR A 105 -1.25 0.50 -3.98
N ALA A 106 -2.40 0.09 -3.48
CA ALA A 106 -3.08 0.75 -2.37
C ALA A 106 -3.27 -0.27 -1.25
N ILE A 107 -2.64 -0.03 -0.10
CA ILE A 107 -2.63 -0.91 1.06
C ILE A 107 -3.47 -0.29 2.17
N TYR A 108 -4.45 -1.04 2.68
CA TYR A 108 -5.24 -0.65 3.84
C TYR A 108 -4.41 -0.83 5.11
N ASN A 109 -3.93 0.28 5.68
CA ASN A 109 -2.90 0.31 6.70
C ASN A 109 -3.43 0.42 8.14
N VAL A 110 -4.73 0.13 8.36
CA VAL A 110 -5.36 0.23 9.68
C VAL A 110 -5.28 -1.07 10.47
N HIS A 111 -5.41 -2.21 9.80
CA HIS A 111 -5.42 -3.53 10.42
C HIS A 111 -4.48 -4.51 9.74
N GLU A 112 -3.94 -5.43 10.53
CA GLU A 112 -3.26 -6.64 10.06
C GLU A 112 -4.16 -7.85 10.32
N TYR A 113 -4.18 -8.76 9.35
CA TYR A 113 -5.03 -9.95 9.34
C TYR A 113 -4.19 -11.22 9.27
N SER A 114 -4.64 -12.30 9.89
CA SER A 114 -4.02 -13.63 9.79
C SER A 114 -4.90 -14.68 9.10
N ASN A 115 -6.20 -14.43 9.03
CA ASN A 115 -7.16 -15.22 8.28
C ASN A 115 -8.14 -14.23 7.67
N ILE A 116 -8.15 -14.09 6.36
CA ILE A 116 -8.92 -13.05 5.70
C ILE A 116 -9.34 -13.47 4.30
N LEU A 117 -10.52 -13.06 3.88
CA LEU A 117 -10.92 -12.97 2.49
C LEU A 117 -10.99 -11.48 2.11
N VAL A 118 -10.14 -11.07 1.20
CA VAL A 118 -10.24 -9.78 0.52
C VAL A 118 -10.83 -9.99 -0.86
N SER A 119 -11.90 -9.28 -1.17
CA SER A 119 -12.56 -9.31 -2.48
C SER A 119 -12.66 -7.91 -3.03
N ALA A 120 -12.64 -7.78 -4.35
CA ALA A 120 -12.83 -6.52 -5.05
C ALA A 120 -13.68 -6.70 -6.30
N LYS A 121 -14.52 -5.72 -6.59
CA LYS A 121 -15.18 -5.61 -7.88
C LYS A 121 -14.32 -4.74 -8.79
N ILE A 122 -13.84 -5.33 -9.87
CA ILE A 122 -12.91 -4.69 -10.80
C ILE A 122 -13.57 -4.44 -12.15
N LEU A 123 -13.19 -3.33 -12.76
CA LEU A 123 -13.48 -2.98 -14.15
C LEU A 123 -12.21 -2.38 -14.75
N GLY A 124 -11.83 -2.82 -15.92
CA GLY A 124 -10.58 -2.34 -16.54
C GLY A 124 -10.60 -2.34 -18.05
N THR A 125 -9.58 -1.69 -18.59
CA THR A 125 -9.28 -1.75 -20.00
C THR A 125 -8.40 -2.97 -20.32
N PRO A 126 -8.40 -3.46 -21.57
CA PRO A 126 -7.71 -4.71 -21.89
C PRO A 126 -6.18 -4.65 -21.95
N THR A 127 -5.50 -3.67 -21.35
CA THR A 127 -4.05 -3.48 -21.55
C THR A 127 -3.20 -3.59 -20.28
N GLY A 128 -3.76 -4.19 -19.20
CA GLY A 128 -3.04 -4.33 -17.94
C GLY A 128 -3.60 -5.41 -17.03
N SER A 129 -3.31 -5.32 -15.74
CA SER A 129 -3.86 -6.21 -14.72
C SER A 129 -4.46 -5.44 -13.55
N LEU A 130 -5.44 -6.07 -12.87
CA LEU A 130 -6.04 -5.59 -11.63
C LEU A 130 -6.07 -6.75 -10.64
N GLY A 131 -5.79 -6.44 -9.38
CA GLY A 131 -5.64 -7.48 -8.38
C GLY A 131 -6.02 -7.08 -6.96
N VAL A 132 -5.96 -8.09 -6.09
CA VAL A 132 -6.11 -7.97 -4.64
C VAL A 132 -4.89 -8.55 -3.94
N ILE A 133 -4.59 -8.01 -2.76
CA ILE A 133 -3.38 -8.29 -2.00
C ILE A 133 -3.76 -8.76 -0.60
N CYS A 134 -3.02 -9.74 -0.09
CA CYS A 134 -3.06 -10.11 1.32
C CYS A 134 -1.66 -10.29 1.90
N ASP A 135 -1.59 -10.39 3.23
CA ASP A 135 -0.38 -10.60 4.02
C ASP A 135 0.73 -9.59 3.72
N TYR A 136 0.36 -8.35 3.32
CA TYR A 136 1.36 -7.31 3.05
C TYR A 136 2.12 -6.91 4.31
N SER A 137 3.43 -6.94 4.20
CA SER A 137 4.36 -6.43 5.20
C SER A 137 5.58 -5.82 4.50
N GLU A 138 6.01 -4.65 4.93
CA GLU A 138 7.22 -4.00 4.39
C GLU A 138 8.48 -4.84 4.55
N SER A 139 8.54 -5.69 5.57
CA SER A 139 9.73 -6.51 5.85
C SER A 139 9.71 -7.89 5.22
N ASN A 140 8.52 -8.48 4.98
CA ASN A 140 8.39 -9.87 4.62
C ASN A 140 7.82 -10.10 3.20
N GLY A 141 7.16 -9.08 2.62
CA GLY A 141 6.54 -9.18 1.30
C GLY A 141 5.02 -9.30 1.36
N TRP A 142 4.42 -9.80 0.30
CA TRP A 142 2.96 -9.93 0.14
C TRP A 142 2.58 -10.94 -0.92
N TYR A 143 1.31 -11.37 -0.93
CA TYR A 143 0.72 -12.12 -2.04
C TYR A 143 -0.21 -11.23 -2.85
N GLU A 144 -0.15 -11.37 -4.18
CA GLU A 144 -1.05 -10.72 -5.14
C GLU A 144 -1.81 -11.78 -5.94
N PHE A 145 -3.09 -11.55 -6.18
CA PHE A 145 -3.90 -12.29 -7.14
C PHE A 145 -4.45 -11.33 -8.19
N ASN A 146 -3.97 -11.44 -9.41
CA ASN A 146 -4.20 -10.51 -10.51
C ASN A 146 -4.93 -11.16 -11.66
N LEU A 147 -5.88 -10.45 -12.26
CA LEU A 147 -6.48 -10.78 -13.54
C LEU A 147 -5.96 -9.86 -14.64
N THR A 148 -5.72 -10.43 -15.80
CA THR A 148 -5.38 -9.72 -17.03
C THR A 148 -6.48 -9.86 -18.06
N SER A 149 -6.56 -8.91 -18.98
CA SER A 149 -7.62 -8.86 -19.99
C SER A 149 -7.55 -9.94 -21.08
N ASP A 150 -6.44 -10.63 -21.19
CA ASP A 150 -6.29 -11.77 -22.10
C ASP A 150 -6.93 -13.06 -21.58
N GLY A 151 -7.58 -13.00 -20.39
CA GLY A 151 -8.18 -14.17 -19.73
C GLY A 151 -7.18 -14.96 -18.90
N THR A 152 -6.01 -14.40 -18.63
CA THR A 152 -5.00 -14.97 -17.73
C THR A 152 -5.21 -14.50 -16.33
N TYR A 153 -4.78 -15.29 -15.34
CA TYR A 153 -4.60 -14.86 -13.98
C TYR A 153 -3.19 -15.18 -13.50
N GLY A 154 -2.71 -14.36 -12.59
CA GLY A 154 -1.43 -14.55 -11.94
C GLY A 154 -1.57 -14.53 -10.41
N VAL A 155 -0.76 -15.34 -9.71
CA VAL A 155 -0.50 -15.18 -8.30
C VAL A 155 0.99 -14.97 -8.13
N LEU A 156 1.35 -13.88 -7.46
CA LEU A 156 2.72 -13.47 -7.27
C LEU A 156 3.04 -13.41 -5.77
N PHE A 157 4.30 -13.68 -5.44
CA PHE A 157 4.91 -13.28 -4.19
C PHE A 157 5.79 -12.07 -4.46
N GLY A 158 5.43 -10.92 -3.88
CA GLY A 158 6.19 -9.70 -3.92
C GLY A 158 7.04 -9.52 -2.68
N GLN A 159 8.25 -8.98 -2.81
CA GLN A 159 9.10 -8.60 -1.67
C GLN A 159 9.97 -7.40 -2.02
N TRP A 160 10.27 -6.57 -1.01
CA TRP A 160 11.19 -5.46 -1.17
C TRP A 160 12.63 -5.95 -1.17
N LEU A 161 13.41 -5.58 -2.19
CA LEU A 161 14.88 -5.74 -2.21
C LEU A 161 15.56 -4.50 -1.62
N ALA A 162 14.98 -3.34 -1.84
CA ALA A 162 15.38 -2.04 -1.31
C ALA A 162 14.19 -1.09 -1.39
N GLN A 163 14.28 0.09 -0.79
CA GLN A 163 13.23 1.10 -0.90
C GLN A 163 12.91 1.42 -2.38
N GLY A 164 11.65 1.24 -2.77
CA GLY A 164 11.17 1.47 -4.14
C GLY A 164 11.58 0.41 -5.18
N ILE A 165 12.27 -0.66 -4.76
CA ILE A 165 12.67 -1.77 -5.64
C ILE A 165 12.05 -3.05 -5.11
N ALA A 166 11.05 -3.57 -5.80
CA ALA A 166 10.40 -4.84 -5.50
C ALA A 166 10.89 -5.96 -6.42
N GLN A 167 10.89 -7.17 -5.89
CA GLN A 167 11.05 -8.40 -6.67
C GLN A 167 9.74 -9.16 -6.66
N TYR A 168 9.34 -9.67 -7.81
CA TYR A 168 8.13 -10.48 -7.99
C TYR A 168 8.51 -11.89 -8.38
N THR A 169 8.01 -12.86 -7.61
CA THR A 169 8.19 -14.28 -7.89
C THR A 169 6.85 -14.87 -8.28
N PRO A 170 6.66 -15.32 -9.54
CA PRO A 170 5.44 -15.99 -9.94
C PRO A 170 5.24 -17.29 -9.16
N ILE A 171 4.06 -17.44 -8.53
CA ILE A 171 3.60 -18.68 -7.87
C ILE A 171 2.87 -19.51 -8.91
N VAL A 172 1.98 -18.87 -9.67
CA VAL A 172 1.25 -19.43 -10.79
C VAL A 172 0.91 -18.35 -11.80
N THR A 173 0.92 -18.70 -13.07
CA THR A 173 0.31 -17.94 -14.18
C THR A 173 -0.41 -18.96 -15.04
N ASP A 174 -1.71 -18.78 -15.26
CA ASP A 174 -2.55 -19.75 -15.93
C ASP A 174 -3.81 -19.09 -16.49
N THR A 175 -4.61 -19.82 -17.26
CA THR A 175 -5.93 -19.41 -17.73
C THR A 175 -7.02 -20.09 -16.92
N SER A 176 -8.25 -19.55 -16.97
CA SER A 176 -9.40 -20.15 -16.30
C SER A 176 -10.63 -20.09 -17.18
N GLU A 177 -11.45 -21.15 -17.18
CA GLU A 177 -12.75 -21.17 -17.86
C GLU A 177 -13.76 -20.11 -17.31
N TYR A 178 -13.48 -19.55 -16.13
CA TYR A 178 -14.26 -18.48 -15.54
C TYR A 178 -13.88 -17.10 -16.08
N LEU A 179 -12.78 -16.98 -16.82
CA LEU A 179 -12.27 -15.73 -17.39
C LEU A 179 -12.53 -15.70 -18.89
N GLN A 180 -13.03 -14.57 -19.37
CA GLN A 180 -13.24 -14.33 -20.78
C GLN A 180 -12.24 -13.27 -21.25
N PRO A 181 -11.50 -13.50 -22.34
CA PRO A 181 -10.66 -12.46 -22.92
C PRO A 181 -11.46 -11.17 -23.18
N GLU A 182 -10.77 -10.04 -23.09
CA GLU A 182 -11.32 -8.69 -23.31
C GLU A 182 -12.40 -8.25 -22.31
N ASN A 183 -12.60 -9.00 -21.22
CA ASN A 183 -13.52 -8.67 -20.15
C ASN A 183 -12.78 -8.60 -18.82
N LEU A 184 -12.73 -7.43 -18.19
CA LEU A 184 -12.25 -7.24 -16.81
C LEU A 184 -13.37 -6.72 -15.90
N ASN A 185 -14.58 -7.26 -16.04
CA ASN A 185 -15.70 -6.96 -15.17
C ASN A 185 -15.96 -8.17 -14.26
N TYR A 186 -15.15 -8.33 -13.23
CA TYR A 186 -15.20 -9.46 -12.30
C TYR A 186 -15.27 -9.00 -10.85
N GLU A 187 -15.85 -9.84 -10.02
CA GLU A 187 -15.53 -9.90 -8.61
C GLU A 187 -14.39 -10.89 -8.44
N ILE A 188 -13.26 -10.42 -7.92
CA ILE A 188 -12.10 -11.25 -7.59
C ILE A 188 -11.96 -11.36 -6.08
N GLY A 189 -11.49 -12.51 -5.59
CA GLY A 189 -11.29 -12.73 -4.16
C GLY A 189 -10.06 -13.58 -3.88
N LEU A 190 -9.32 -13.21 -2.84
CA LEU A 190 -8.15 -13.89 -2.32
C LEU A 190 -8.34 -14.16 -0.83
N ALA A 191 -8.54 -15.43 -0.46
CA ALA A 191 -8.50 -15.82 0.93
C ALA A 191 -7.09 -16.29 1.30
N CYS A 192 -6.55 -15.69 2.36
CA CYS A 192 -5.24 -16.01 2.91
C CYS A 192 -5.44 -16.64 4.29
N GLN A 193 -5.25 -17.95 4.37
CA GLN A 193 -5.45 -18.74 5.58
C GLN A 193 -4.21 -19.59 5.85
N GLU A 194 -3.46 -19.24 6.89
CA GLU A 194 -2.19 -19.90 7.21
C GLU A 194 -1.25 -19.94 6.00
N ASN A 195 -1.08 -21.12 5.39
CA ASN A 195 -0.21 -21.33 4.23
C ASN A 195 -0.99 -21.62 2.93
N ILE A 196 -2.29 -21.38 2.91
CA ILE A 196 -3.15 -21.66 1.77
C ILE A 196 -3.75 -20.36 1.22
N LEU A 197 -3.54 -20.12 -0.06
CA LEU A 197 -4.27 -19.12 -0.81
C LEU A 197 -5.45 -19.79 -1.51
N SER A 198 -6.65 -19.24 -1.32
CA SER A 198 -7.86 -19.68 -2.03
C SER A 198 -8.31 -18.56 -2.97
N LEU A 199 -8.42 -18.86 -4.27
CA LEU A 199 -8.72 -17.90 -5.33
C LEU A 199 -10.17 -18.00 -5.76
N TYR A 200 -10.85 -16.86 -5.82
CA TYR A 200 -12.27 -16.77 -6.17
C TYR A 200 -12.47 -15.84 -7.37
N ILE A 201 -13.39 -16.22 -8.26
CA ILE A 201 -13.91 -15.41 -9.34
C ILE A 201 -15.42 -15.42 -9.27
N ASN A 202 -16.05 -14.24 -9.19
CA ASN A 202 -17.49 -14.07 -9.03
C ASN A 202 -18.07 -14.94 -7.90
N GLY A 203 -17.41 -14.91 -6.72
CA GLY A 203 -17.76 -15.65 -5.53
C GLY A 203 -17.53 -17.16 -5.59
N LYS A 204 -16.98 -17.70 -6.70
CA LYS A 204 -16.71 -19.13 -6.85
C LYS A 204 -15.24 -19.44 -6.61
N LEU A 205 -14.98 -20.33 -5.63
CA LEU A 205 -13.64 -20.91 -5.43
C LEU A 205 -13.25 -21.72 -6.67
N PHE A 206 -12.14 -21.40 -7.32
CA PHE A 206 -11.66 -22.16 -8.47
C PHE A 206 -10.26 -22.75 -8.28
N ARG A 207 -9.46 -22.24 -7.34
CA ARG A 207 -8.12 -22.76 -7.09
C ARG A 207 -7.71 -22.58 -5.63
N LYS A 208 -6.89 -23.55 -5.14
CA LYS A 208 -6.13 -23.42 -3.89
C LYS A 208 -4.66 -23.67 -4.16
N LEU A 209 -3.80 -22.89 -3.47
CA LEU A 209 -2.35 -22.94 -3.62
C LEU A 209 -1.70 -23.07 -2.24
N ASP A 210 -0.78 -24.01 -2.10
CA ASP A 210 0.09 -24.11 -0.92
C ASP A 210 1.26 -23.13 -1.11
N VAL A 211 1.40 -22.20 -0.18
CA VAL A 211 2.41 -21.15 -0.18
C VAL A 211 3.33 -21.19 1.04
N ALA A 212 3.35 -22.31 1.76
CA ALA A 212 4.15 -22.51 2.97
C ALA A 212 5.63 -22.11 2.81
N ARG A 213 6.18 -22.29 1.62
CA ARG A 213 7.58 -21.95 1.31
C ARG A 213 7.92 -20.47 1.43
N TYR A 214 6.92 -19.56 1.36
CA TYR A 214 7.14 -18.13 1.45
C TYR A 214 6.99 -17.58 2.87
N GLY A 215 6.28 -18.31 3.75
CA GLY A 215 6.23 -18.05 5.18
C GLY A 215 5.42 -16.83 5.61
N LEU A 216 4.58 -16.25 4.73
CA LEU A 216 3.67 -15.18 5.11
C LEU A 216 2.40 -15.81 5.71
N THR A 217 1.98 -15.32 6.87
CA THR A 217 0.79 -15.81 7.59
C THR A 217 -0.03 -14.69 8.20
N LYS A 218 0.45 -13.45 8.04
CA LYS A 218 -0.17 -12.26 8.61
C LYS A 218 0.32 -11.00 7.91
N GLY A 219 -0.59 -10.05 7.67
CA GLY A 219 -0.25 -8.74 7.14
C GLY A 219 -1.47 -7.90 6.81
N MET A 220 -1.24 -6.78 6.17
CA MET A 220 -2.29 -5.89 5.67
C MET A 220 -2.87 -6.43 4.36
N ILE A 221 -4.05 -5.92 4.01
CA ILE A 221 -4.68 -6.18 2.71
C ILE A 221 -4.47 -4.99 1.76
N GLY A 222 -4.73 -5.21 0.49
CA GLY A 222 -4.65 -4.15 -0.51
C GLY A 222 -5.27 -4.53 -1.84
N ILE A 223 -5.14 -3.60 -2.75
CA ILE A 223 -5.43 -3.76 -4.17
C ILE A 223 -4.24 -3.29 -4.99
N ASP A 224 -4.14 -3.80 -6.19
CA ASP A 224 -3.14 -3.37 -7.15
C ASP A 224 -3.71 -3.24 -8.57
N ALA A 225 -3.06 -2.41 -9.35
CA ALA A 225 -3.28 -2.31 -10.78
C ALA A 225 -1.94 -2.08 -11.48
N SER A 226 -1.78 -2.63 -12.66
CA SER A 226 -0.56 -2.41 -13.44
C SER A 226 -0.84 -2.18 -14.91
N SER A 227 -0.11 -1.24 -15.50
CA SER A 227 -0.01 -1.07 -16.95
C SER A 227 1.12 -1.94 -17.50
N PHE A 228 0.92 -2.49 -18.69
CA PHE A 228 1.96 -3.17 -19.45
C PHE A 228 2.54 -2.22 -20.50
N GLU A 229 2.83 -2.72 -21.71
CA GLU A 229 3.44 -1.91 -22.78
C GLU A 229 2.47 -0.89 -23.37
N GLU A 230 1.17 -1.22 -23.42
CA GLU A 230 0.14 -0.37 -24.02
C GLU A 230 -0.44 0.61 -23.00
N VAL A 231 -0.34 1.91 -23.31
CA VAL A 231 -0.93 3.01 -22.54
C VAL A 231 -1.60 4.00 -23.50
N PRO A 232 -2.57 4.81 -23.07
CA PRO A 232 -3.07 4.92 -21.70
C PRO A 232 -3.92 3.73 -21.27
N MET A 233 -3.87 3.40 -19.98
CA MET A 233 -4.68 2.37 -19.35
C MET A 233 -5.48 2.99 -18.21
N THR A 234 -6.72 2.55 -18.02
CA THR A 234 -7.55 2.89 -16.85
C THR A 234 -7.95 1.62 -16.12
N ALA A 235 -7.68 1.59 -14.83
CA ALA A 235 -8.18 0.58 -13.89
C ALA A 235 -9.24 1.20 -12.98
N THR A 236 -10.29 0.44 -12.66
CA THR A 236 -11.38 0.91 -11.82
C THR A 236 -11.76 -0.17 -10.80
N PHE A 237 -11.89 0.23 -9.54
CA PHE A 237 -12.44 -0.58 -8.46
C PHE A 237 -13.76 0.04 -8.01
N ASP A 238 -14.83 -0.76 -8.04
CA ASP A 238 -16.17 -0.38 -7.59
C ASP A 238 -16.22 -0.43 -6.05
N TRP A 239 -15.77 -1.55 -5.49
CA TRP A 239 -15.66 -1.73 -4.06
C TRP A 239 -14.54 -2.72 -3.70
N VAL A 240 -14.10 -2.65 -2.44
CA VAL A 240 -13.26 -3.67 -1.79
C VAL A 240 -13.96 -4.14 -0.53
N LYS A 241 -14.08 -5.45 -0.36
CA LYS A 241 -14.69 -6.08 0.79
C LYS A 241 -13.68 -6.92 1.56
N VAL A 242 -13.73 -6.81 2.87
CA VAL A 242 -12.86 -7.52 3.81
C VAL A 242 -13.75 -8.30 4.78
N GLU A 243 -13.62 -9.62 4.80
CA GLU A 243 -14.48 -10.51 5.60
C GLU A 243 -13.74 -11.77 6.07
N GLU A 244 -14.36 -12.54 6.96
CA GLU A 244 -13.88 -13.87 7.32
C GLU A 244 -13.99 -14.80 6.09
N PRO A 245 -12.97 -15.67 5.86
CA PRO A 245 -12.94 -16.57 4.70
C PRO A 245 -13.88 -17.76 4.84
#